data_994ba2619357da7b276ba5c6c1adf7fc
#
_entry.id   994ba2619357da7b276ba5c6c1adf7fc
#
_cell.length_a   1.000
_cell.length_b   1.000
_cell.length_c   1.000
_cell.angle_alpha   90.00
_cell.angle_beta   90.00
_cell.angle_gamma   90.00
#
_symmetry.space_group_name_H-M   'P 1'
#
loop_
_entity.id
_entity.type
_entity.pdbx_description
1 polymer ?
#
loop_
_entity_poly.entity_id
_entity_poly.type
_entity_poly.pdbx_seq_one_letter_code
_entity_poly.pdbx_strand_id
1 'polypeptide(L)'
;MSLFFHFGLNTFTGQEWGSGHVHPSLFNPTNLNATHWIHLAKVNGFNRVILTAKHHDGFCLWPSQYTNYSVRSSPWKAGTGDVLADLSAAAKLAGVDLGIYLSPWDRHEHCYGDTLLYNQFYLAQMTELLTRYGEIKDVFLDGAKGEGEKDMEYFFHTWFSLIHQLQPAAIIFSDAGPDTRWVGNELGLGASTCWSIYNSSLTPIAGIYNDPRYAAEGDPAGHEWVPALCDVSIRPGWFWHPSELPKSAINLLEIYYKSVGRNCHLLLNVPPNSSGLISPEDIQVLQGFTELRRSIFSHNLAINALLEASSTRGEGGGRGGTCDSQFSPYNVLKEGIYTYWAPEEYQSSWILYIDLQELVSFNVLQLQEPIQMGQRVSEFHLEALHQDDVWKRVTNGTTIGYQRLLMFPKVKSQHLKLVIGKSRADPLISYLGIYMDPVTIWSSIYDDTVLTSHFNATQVIHIITQDNSHTATSTATILEL
;
A
#
# COMPACT_ATOMS: atom_id res chain seq x y z
N MET A 1 0.92 0.49 6.65
CA MET A 1 1.97 0.01 5.72
C MET A 1 2.31 -1.42 6.05
N SER A 2 2.54 -2.24 5.02
CA SER A 2 2.95 -3.63 5.14
C SER A 2 4.21 -3.90 4.34
N LEU A 3 5.00 -4.92 4.72
CA LEU A 3 6.09 -5.44 3.91
C LEU A 3 5.64 -6.65 3.11
N PHE A 4 6.17 -6.78 1.90
CA PHE A 4 6.07 -7.96 1.07
C PHE A 4 7.43 -8.65 0.99
N PHE A 5 7.45 -9.96 1.07
CA PHE A 5 8.65 -10.76 0.85
C PHE A 5 8.43 -11.68 -0.36
N HIS A 6 8.98 -11.28 -1.51
CA HIS A 6 9.08 -12.17 -2.65
C HIS A 6 10.32 -13.06 -2.46
N PHE A 7 10.07 -14.32 -2.21
CA PHE A 7 11.11 -15.32 -2.00
C PHE A 7 10.66 -16.66 -2.58
N GLY A 8 11.55 -17.40 -3.21
CA GLY A 8 11.21 -18.67 -3.86
C GLY A 8 12.32 -19.12 -4.81
N LEU A 9 12.02 -20.05 -5.73
CA LEU A 9 12.98 -20.49 -6.76
C LEU A 9 13.44 -19.33 -7.63
N ASN A 10 12.59 -18.35 -7.87
CA ASN A 10 12.89 -17.17 -8.67
C ASN A 10 14.07 -16.35 -8.09
N THR A 11 14.23 -16.32 -6.78
CA THR A 11 15.41 -15.74 -6.11
C THR A 11 16.73 -16.38 -6.54
N PHE A 12 16.72 -17.67 -6.91
CA PHE A 12 17.90 -18.43 -7.29
C PHE A 12 18.14 -18.47 -8.79
N THR A 13 17.12 -18.13 -9.59
CA THR A 13 17.20 -18.14 -11.05
C THR A 13 17.31 -16.75 -11.65
N GLY A 14 17.02 -15.70 -10.87
CA GLY A 14 16.97 -14.33 -11.36
C GLY A 14 15.82 -14.07 -12.33
N GLN A 15 14.72 -14.85 -12.25
CA GLN A 15 13.55 -14.72 -13.09
C GLN A 15 12.38 -14.19 -12.26
N GLU A 16 11.62 -13.25 -12.81
CA GLU A 16 10.44 -12.69 -12.12
C GLU A 16 9.29 -13.69 -12.06
N TRP A 17 8.95 -14.34 -13.14
CA TRP A 17 7.80 -15.24 -13.19
C TRP A 17 8.15 -16.74 -13.13
N GLY A 18 9.40 -17.10 -13.37
CA GLY A 18 9.84 -18.49 -13.40
C GLY A 18 9.11 -19.34 -14.44
N SER A 19 9.65 -20.47 -14.82
CA SER A 19 9.09 -21.32 -15.88
C SER A 19 8.12 -22.40 -15.35
N GLY A 20 8.10 -22.67 -14.05
CA GLY A 20 7.41 -23.83 -13.47
C GLY A 20 8.15 -25.18 -13.65
N HIS A 21 9.35 -25.16 -14.28
CA HIS A 21 10.11 -26.38 -14.60
C HIS A 21 11.50 -26.40 -13.96
N VAL A 22 11.82 -25.39 -13.16
CA VAL A 22 13.11 -25.32 -12.45
C VAL A 22 13.17 -26.41 -11.39
N HIS A 23 14.27 -27.15 -11.33
CA HIS A 23 14.38 -28.25 -10.37
C HIS A 23 14.45 -27.72 -8.91
N PRO A 24 13.65 -28.27 -7.99
CA PRO A 24 13.60 -27.83 -6.58
C PRO A 24 14.94 -27.85 -5.85
N SER A 25 15.94 -28.58 -6.33
CA SER A 25 17.28 -28.63 -5.74
C SER A 25 18.01 -27.28 -5.74
N LEU A 26 17.60 -26.32 -6.57
CA LEU A 26 18.15 -24.96 -6.54
C LEU A 26 17.71 -24.16 -5.32
N PHE A 27 16.58 -24.50 -4.70
CA PHE A 27 16.14 -23.85 -3.48
C PHE A 27 16.96 -24.34 -2.29
N ASN A 28 18.01 -23.61 -1.92
CA ASN A 28 18.88 -23.97 -0.81
C ASN A 28 19.44 -22.73 -0.09
N PRO A 29 18.59 -21.92 0.58
CA PRO A 29 19.06 -20.76 1.34
C PRO A 29 19.91 -21.23 2.54
N THR A 30 21.14 -20.71 2.62
CA THR A 30 22.13 -21.15 3.63
C THR A 30 21.92 -20.51 5.00
N ASN A 31 21.28 -19.34 5.06
CA ASN A 31 21.16 -18.51 6.25
C ASN A 31 19.74 -17.96 6.47
N LEU A 32 18.72 -18.63 5.96
CA LEU A 32 17.33 -18.16 6.11
C LEU A 32 17.02 -17.90 7.58
N ASN A 33 16.59 -16.68 7.85
CA ASN A 33 16.28 -16.23 9.21
C ASN A 33 14.98 -15.41 9.24
N ALA A 34 13.86 -16.08 9.41
CA ALA A 34 12.55 -15.47 9.48
C ALA A 34 12.42 -14.45 10.65
N THR A 35 13.10 -14.70 11.77
CA THR A 35 13.13 -13.75 12.90
C THR A 35 13.78 -12.43 12.51
N HIS A 36 14.83 -12.47 11.70
CA HIS A 36 15.48 -11.28 11.18
C HIS A 36 14.53 -10.48 10.23
N TRP A 37 13.78 -11.16 9.35
CA TRP A 37 12.81 -10.49 8.47
C TRP A 37 11.72 -9.77 9.27
N ILE A 38 11.15 -10.44 10.26
CA ILE A 38 10.10 -9.88 11.13
C ILE A 38 10.65 -8.74 11.99
N HIS A 39 11.85 -8.88 12.53
CA HIS A 39 12.49 -7.82 13.30
C HIS A 39 12.66 -6.55 12.46
N LEU A 40 13.17 -6.68 11.24
CA LEU A 40 13.32 -5.55 10.31
C LEU A 40 11.98 -4.87 9.99
N ALA A 41 10.92 -5.66 9.74
CA ALA A 41 9.59 -5.11 9.55
C ALA A 41 9.17 -4.25 10.75
N LYS A 42 9.24 -4.81 11.95
CA LYS A 42 8.75 -4.18 13.18
C LYS A 42 9.51 -2.89 13.53
N VAL A 43 10.85 -2.90 13.50
CA VAL A 43 11.65 -1.72 13.89
C VAL A 43 11.51 -0.56 12.90
N ASN A 44 11.13 -0.87 11.65
CA ASN A 44 10.85 0.12 10.62
C ASN A 44 9.37 0.53 10.52
N GLY A 45 8.52 0.07 11.48
CA GLY A 45 7.14 0.51 11.63
C GLY A 45 6.16 -0.16 10.64
N PHE A 46 6.48 -1.36 10.18
CA PHE A 46 5.58 -2.23 9.44
C PHE A 46 4.98 -3.26 10.40
N ASN A 47 3.67 -3.23 10.55
CA ASN A 47 2.95 -4.09 11.51
C ASN A 47 2.40 -5.37 10.87
N ARG A 48 2.53 -5.51 9.54
CA ARG A 48 2.11 -6.67 8.77
C ARG A 48 3.18 -7.04 7.75
N VAL A 49 3.33 -8.35 7.54
CA VAL A 49 4.18 -8.90 6.48
C VAL A 49 3.37 -9.89 5.64
N ILE A 50 3.61 -9.92 4.34
CA ILE A 50 3.02 -10.88 3.41
C ILE A 50 4.16 -11.66 2.75
N LEU A 51 4.04 -12.99 2.67
CA LEU A 51 5.01 -13.86 2.00
C LEU A 51 4.41 -14.47 0.75
N THR A 52 5.15 -14.49 -0.36
CA THR A 52 4.81 -15.31 -1.53
C THR A 52 4.92 -16.80 -1.19
N ALA A 53 3.88 -17.37 -0.56
CA ALA A 53 3.87 -18.79 -0.22
C ALA A 53 4.00 -19.68 -1.47
N LYS A 54 3.35 -19.28 -2.57
CA LYS A 54 3.50 -19.85 -3.91
C LYS A 54 3.38 -18.74 -4.95
N HIS A 55 4.41 -18.50 -5.74
CA HIS A 55 4.37 -17.58 -6.88
C HIS A 55 3.91 -18.30 -8.16
N HIS A 56 3.89 -17.61 -9.30
CA HIS A 56 3.41 -18.12 -10.60
C HIS A 56 4.15 -19.36 -11.10
N ASP A 57 5.38 -19.61 -10.66
CA ASP A 57 6.14 -20.81 -10.99
C ASP A 57 5.60 -22.09 -10.31
N GLY A 58 4.67 -21.93 -9.36
CA GLY A 58 4.03 -23.04 -8.64
C GLY A 58 4.86 -23.62 -7.49
N PHE A 59 6.08 -23.12 -7.22
CA PHE A 59 6.92 -23.63 -6.14
C PHE A 59 6.38 -23.22 -4.76
N CYS A 60 6.10 -24.21 -3.91
CA CYS A 60 5.53 -24.01 -2.59
C CYS A 60 6.62 -23.87 -1.52
N LEU A 61 6.61 -22.77 -0.76
CA LEU A 61 7.51 -22.53 0.37
C LEU A 61 7.12 -23.29 1.64
N TRP A 62 6.07 -24.10 1.58
CA TRP A 62 5.64 -25.04 2.63
C TRP A 62 5.58 -26.47 2.08
N PRO A 63 5.66 -27.51 2.93
CA PRO A 63 5.60 -28.91 2.50
C PRO A 63 4.15 -29.30 2.14
N SER A 64 3.62 -28.78 1.02
CA SER A 64 2.27 -29.08 0.53
C SER A 64 2.09 -30.58 0.33
N GLN A 65 0.90 -31.09 0.62
CA GLN A 65 0.53 -32.50 0.38
C GLN A 65 0.03 -32.73 -1.05
N TYR A 66 -0.26 -31.65 -1.78
CA TYR A 66 -0.88 -31.70 -3.09
C TYR A 66 0.12 -31.60 -4.24
N THR A 67 1.39 -31.21 -3.95
CA THR A 67 2.45 -31.17 -4.95
C THR A 67 3.80 -31.55 -4.34
N ASN A 68 4.67 -32.16 -5.15
CA ASN A 68 6.07 -32.35 -4.81
C ASN A 68 6.94 -31.14 -5.21
N TYR A 69 6.40 -30.16 -5.93
CA TYR A 69 7.09 -28.95 -6.32
C TYR A 69 7.10 -27.96 -5.14
N SER A 70 7.91 -28.28 -4.14
CA SER A 70 7.92 -27.58 -2.87
C SER A 70 9.26 -27.74 -2.16
N VAL A 71 9.43 -27.04 -1.06
CA VAL A 71 10.59 -27.14 -0.15
C VAL A 71 10.90 -28.57 0.27
N ARG A 72 9.91 -29.48 0.25
CA ARG A 72 10.09 -30.91 0.55
C ARG A 72 11.06 -31.59 -0.43
N SER A 73 11.05 -31.17 -1.69
CA SER A 73 11.91 -31.73 -2.74
C SER A 73 13.23 -30.98 -2.88
N SER A 74 13.50 -29.99 -2.02
CA SER A 74 14.74 -29.24 -2.00
C SER A 74 15.77 -29.84 -1.03
N PRO A 75 17.07 -29.56 -1.20
CA PRO A 75 18.10 -29.94 -0.22
C PRO A 75 18.04 -29.10 1.06
N TRP A 76 17.31 -27.99 1.06
CA TRP A 76 17.20 -27.12 2.23
C TRP A 76 16.63 -27.86 3.43
N LYS A 77 17.35 -27.80 4.56
CA LYS A 77 17.03 -28.57 5.77
C LYS A 77 16.74 -30.07 5.50
N ALA A 78 17.42 -30.64 4.50
CA ALA A 78 17.19 -32.02 4.03
C ALA A 78 15.74 -32.35 3.67
N GLY A 79 15.01 -31.40 3.08
CA GLY A 79 13.61 -31.54 2.69
C GLY A 79 12.58 -31.43 3.83
N THR A 80 13.01 -31.11 5.04
CA THR A 80 12.14 -30.93 6.23
C THR A 80 11.83 -29.48 6.52
N GLY A 81 12.30 -28.54 5.71
CA GLY A 81 12.09 -27.12 5.91
C GLY A 81 10.66 -26.68 5.61
N ASP A 82 10.24 -25.62 6.28
CA ASP A 82 8.95 -24.94 6.10
C ASP A 82 9.16 -23.45 6.39
N VAL A 83 9.25 -22.65 5.30
CA VAL A 83 9.52 -21.21 5.43
C VAL A 83 8.33 -20.50 6.10
N LEU A 84 7.12 -20.94 5.79
CA LEU A 84 5.93 -20.34 6.34
C LEU A 84 5.75 -20.63 7.83
N ALA A 85 6.13 -21.83 8.29
CA ALA A 85 6.14 -22.16 9.72
C ALA A 85 7.17 -21.31 10.48
N ASP A 86 8.40 -21.17 9.93
CA ASP A 86 9.44 -20.33 10.52
C ASP A 86 8.96 -18.86 10.61
N LEU A 87 8.33 -18.34 9.55
CA LEU A 87 7.84 -16.96 9.50
C LEU A 87 6.63 -16.74 10.45
N SER A 88 5.69 -17.67 10.47
CA SER A 88 4.52 -17.61 11.37
C SER A 88 4.93 -17.59 12.84
N ALA A 89 5.86 -18.46 13.24
CA ALA A 89 6.38 -18.46 14.60
C ALA A 89 7.06 -17.14 14.99
N ALA A 90 7.89 -16.59 14.09
CA ALA A 90 8.55 -15.31 14.29
C ALA A 90 7.56 -14.13 14.37
N ALA A 91 6.57 -14.09 13.47
CA ALA A 91 5.53 -13.05 13.43
C ALA A 91 4.70 -13.04 14.71
N LYS A 92 4.23 -14.23 15.12
CA LYS A 92 3.47 -14.39 16.38
C LYS A 92 4.26 -13.91 17.61
N LEU A 93 5.54 -14.29 17.71
CA LEU A 93 6.39 -13.88 18.83
C LEU A 93 6.61 -12.37 18.87
N ALA A 94 6.74 -11.75 17.72
CA ALA A 94 6.97 -10.32 17.59
C ALA A 94 5.68 -9.47 17.66
N GLY A 95 4.48 -10.07 17.57
CA GLY A 95 3.23 -9.34 17.46
C GLY A 95 3.13 -8.58 16.13
N VAL A 96 3.56 -9.21 15.03
CA VAL A 96 3.45 -8.72 13.66
C VAL A 96 2.41 -9.58 12.94
N ASP A 97 1.48 -8.96 12.24
CA ASP A 97 0.46 -9.65 11.47
C ASP A 97 1.09 -10.42 10.30
N LEU A 98 0.63 -11.65 10.07
CA LEU A 98 1.04 -12.48 8.96
C LEU A 98 -0.02 -12.47 7.86
N GLY A 99 0.41 -12.21 6.64
CA GLY A 99 -0.32 -12.42 5.40
C GLY A 99 0.37 -13.45 4.51
N ILE A 100 -0.38 -14.00 3.59
CA ILE A 100 0.09 -14.94 2.59
C ILE A 100 -0.33 -14.49 1.19
N TYR A 101 0.56 -14.71 0.24
CA TYR A 101 0.27 -14.62 -1.19
C TYR A 101 0.23 -16.03 -1.77
N LEU A 102 -0.85 -16.36 -2.43
CA LEU A 102 -1.03 -17.61 -3.16
C LEU A 102 -1.44 -17.30 -4.60
N SER A 103 -0.51 -17.46 -5.55
CA SER A 103 -0.78 -17.18 -6.95
C SER A 103 -1.93 -18.04 -7.50
N PRO A 104 -2.98 -17.44 -8.09
CA PRO A 104 -3.96 -18.17 -8.87
C PRO A 104 -3.38 -18.79 -10.14
N TRP A 105 -2.46 -18.09 -10.80
CA TRP A 105 -1.73 -18.60 -11.95
C TRP A 105 -0.64 -19.56 -11.50
N ASP A 106 -0.58 -20.77 -12.12
CA ASP A 106 0.36 -21.82 -11.77
C ASP A 106 0.95 -22.45 -13.03
N ARG A 107 2.24 -22.20 -13.27
CA ARG A 107 2.95 -22.69 -14.46
C ARG A 107 3.49 -24.10 -14.31
N HIS A 108 3.46 -24.66 -13.10
CA HIS A 108 3.93 -26.01 -12.82
C HIS A 108 2.80 -27.03 -12.85
N GLU A 109 1.62 -26.70 -12.26
CA GLU A 109 0.57 -27.68 -12.02
C GLU A 109 -0.07 -28.13 -13.35
N HIS A 110 -0.02 -29.42 -13.59
CA HIS A 110 -0.47 -30.00 -14.86
C HIS A 110 -1.97 -29.85 -15.12
N CYS A 111 -2.79 -29.81 -14.05
CA CYS A 111 -4.22 -29.59 -14.19
C CYS A 111 -4.60 -28.12 -14.40
N TYR A 112 -3.64 -27.18 -14.39
CA TYR A 112 -3.90 -25.79 -14.74
C TYR A 112 -4.47 -25.71 -16.16
N GLY A 113 -5.61 -25.03 -16.31
CA GLY A 113 -6.44 -24.99 -17.53
C GLY A 113 -7.61 -25.97 -17.51
N ASP A 114 -7.67 -26.91 -16.57
CA ASP A 114 -8.91 -27.64 -16.24
C ASP A 114 -9.60 -26.94 -15.08
N THR A 115 -10.70 -26.25 -15.39
CA THR A 115 -11.38 -25.36 -14.42
C THR A 115 -11.75 -26.09 -13.12
N LEU A 116 -12.31 -27.30 -13.19
CA LEU A 116 -12.75 -27.98 -11.97
C LEU A 116 -11.58 -28.55 -11.17
N LEU A 117 -10.68 -29.25 -11.84
CA LEU A 117 -9.55 -29.91 -11.18
C LEU A 117 -8.62 -28.87 -10.55
N TYR A 118 -8.31 -27.78 -11.26
CA TYR A 118 -7.41 -26.77 -10.73
C TYR A 118 -8.04 -26.00 -9.56
N ASN A 119 -9.32 -25.62 -9.64
CA ASN A 119 -9.97 -24.95 -8.52
C ASN A 119 -10.03 -25.84 -7.27
N GLN A 120 -10.21 -27.17 -7.42
CA GLN A 120 -10.13 -28.11 -6.30
C GLN A 120 -8.71 -28.20 -5.72
N PHE A 121 -7.69 -28.28 -6.57
CA PHE A 121 -6.30 -28.25 -6.17
C PHE A 121 -5.94 -26.96 -5.42
N TYR A 122 -6.35 -25.81 -5.95
CA TYR A 122 -6.09 -24.49 -5.36
C TYR A 122 -6.76 -24.34 -3.98
N LEU A 123 -8.05 -24.74 -3.86
CA LEU A 123 -8.76 -24.76 -2.59
C LEU A 123 -8.11 -25.67 -1.55
N ALA A 124 -7.57 -26.80 -1.98
CA ALA A 124 -6.87 -27.72 -1.09
C ALA A 124 -5.57 -27.10 -0.55
N GLN A 125 -4.75 -26.46 -1.39
CA GLN A 125 -3.57 -25.72 -0.97
C GLN A 125 -3.91 -24.52 -0.08
N MET A 126 -4.94 -23.76 -0.44
CA MET A 126 -5.45 -22.64 0.38
C MET A 126 -5.87 -23.14 1.76
N THR A 127 -6.57 -24.27 1.85
CA THR A 127 -6.96 -24.88 3.13
C THR A 127 -5.75 -25.22 3.99
N GLU A 128 -4.68 -25.78 3.41
CA GLU A 128 -3.44 -26.02 4.14
C GLU A 128 -2.89 -24.72 4.77
N LEU A 129 -2.82 -23.67 3.97
CA LEU A 129 -2.26 -22.39 4.41
C LEU A 129 -3.11 -21.73 5.49
N LEU A 130 -4.43 -21.76 5.36
CA LEU A 130 -5.34 -21.12 6.30
C LEU A 130 -5.58 -21.91 7.59
N THR A 131 -5.15 -23.18 7.68
CA THR A 131 -5.38 -24.01 8.87
C THR A 131 -4.12 -24.38 9.65
N ARG A 132 -2.91 -24.29 9.04
CA ARG A 132 -1.69 -24.79 9.66
C ARG A 132 -0.82 -23.73 10.33
N TYR A 133 -0.95 -22.48 9.94
CA TYR A 133 0.01 -21.42 10.29
C TYR A 133 -0.54 -20.37 11.26
N GLY A 134 -1.60 -20.72 11.99
CA GLY A 134 -2.23 -19.85 12.95
C GLY A 134 -3.10 -18.79 12.30
N GLU A 135 -3.15 -17.60 12.89
CA GLU A 135 -3.98 -16.52 12.42
C GLU A 135 -3.35 -15.84 11.19
N ILE A 136 -4.06 -15.84 10.07
CA ILE A 136 -3.69 -15.14 8.84
C ILE A 136 -4.53 -13.87 8.75
N LYS A 137 -3.88 -12.72 8.63
CA LYS A 137 -4.50 -11.39 8.60
C LYS A 137 -4.66 -10.80 7.20
N ASP A 138 -4.02 -11.42 6.20
CA ASP A 138 -4.06 -10.94 4.82
C ASP A 138 -3.91 -12.11 3.85
N VAL A 139 -4.75 -12.15 2.82
CA VAL A 139 -4.65 -13.14 1.74
C VAL A 139 -4.59 -12.38 0.42
N PHE A 140 -3.43 -12.43 -0.22
CA PHE A 140 -3.15 -11.73 -1.45
C PHE A 140 -3.33 -12.68 -2.65
N LEU A 141 -4.31 -12.38 -3.50
CA LEU A 141 -4.63 -13.12 -4.72
C LEU A 141 -4.27 -12.26 -5.93
N ASP A 142 -3.14 -12.55 -6.53
CA ASP A 142 -2.61 -11.83 -7.69
C ASP A 142 -3.43 -12.14 -8.95
N GLY A 143 -3.77 -11.10 -9.71
CA GLY A 143 -4.49 -11.22 -10.96
C GLY A 143 -3.62 -11.47 -12.19
N ALA A 144 -2.27 -11.41 -12.06
CA ALA A 144 -1.37 -11.55 -13.18
C ALA A 144 -1.51 -12.92 -13.89
N LYS A 145 -1.41 -12.87 -15.22
CA LYS A 145 -1.40 -14.06 -16.10
C LYS A 145 -0.54 -13.72 -17.34
N GLY A 146 0.34 -14.65 -17.72
CA GLY A 146 1.20 -14.47 -18.90
C GLY A 146 0.40 -14.51 -20.20
N GLU A 147 0.92 -13.84 -21.22
CA GLU A 147 0.37 -13.93 -22.58
C GLU A 147 0.53 -15.36 -23.13
N GLY A 148 -0.53 -15.88 -23.76
CA GLY A 148 -0.54 -17.22 -24.33
C GLY A 148 -0.69 -18.35 -23.33
N GLU A 149 -0.87 -18.05 -22.05
CA GLU A 149 -1.18 -19.07 -21.03
C GLU A 149 -2.59 -19.66 -21.22
N LYS A 150 -2.78 -20.87 -20.71
CA LYS A 150 -4.07 -21.57 -20.80
C LYS A 150 -5.21 -20.74 -20.21
N ASP A 151 -6.35 -20.73 -20.87
CA ASP A 151 -7.56 -20.15 -20.29
C ASP A 151 -7.98 -20.91 -19.04
N MET A 152 -8.37 -20.14 -18.02
CA MET A 152 -8.72 -20.65 -16.72
C MET A 152 -9.83 -19.81 -16.11
N GLU A 153 -10.91 -20.45 -15.68
CA GLU A 153 -11.93 -19.79 -14.88
C GLU A 153 -11.64 -20.03 -13.40
N TYR A 154 -11.40 -18.94 -12.66
CA TYR A 154 -11.13 -18.98 -11.23
C TYR A 154 -12.42 -18.81 -10.43
N PHE A 155 -12.63 -19.64 -9.42
CA PHE A 155 -13.81 -19.58 -8.55
C PHE A 155 -13.58 -18.62 -7.37
N PHE A 156 -13.24 -17.38 -7.65
CA PHE A 156 -12.91 -16.37 -6.62
C PHE A 156 -13.94 -16.28 -5.50
N HIS A 157 -15.24 -16.27 -5.81
CA HIS A 157 -16.28 -16.21 -4.78
C HIS A 157 -16.25 -17.41 -3.83
N THR A 158 -15.92 -18.59 -4.34
CA THR A 158 -15.74 -19.79 -3.53
C THR A 158 -14.48 -19.67 -2.66
N TRP A 159 -13.41 -19.13 -3.22
CA TRP A 159 -12.17 -18.88 -2.49
C TRP A 159 -12.35 -17.84 -1.39
N PHE A 160 -13.00 -16.72 -1.68
CA PHE A 160 -13.33 -15.71 -0.68
C PHE A 160 -14.18 -16.29 0.47
N SER A 161 -15.19 -17.12 0.13
CA SER A 161 -16.02 -17.79 1.14
C SER A 161 -15.21 -18.72 2.04
N LEU A 162 -14.27 -19.48 1.48
CA LEU A 162 -13.36 -20.33 2.25
C LEU A 162 -12.45 -19.51 3.17
N ILE A 163 -11.88 -18.42 2.66
CA ILE A 163 -11.01 -17.54 3.46
C ILE A 163 -11.78 -16.97 4.64
N HIS A 164 -12.96 -16.40 4.42
CA HIS A 164 -13.79 -15.83 5.48
C HIS A 164 -14.25 -16.90 6.51
N GLN A 165 -14.50 -18.13 6.05
CA GLN A 165 -14.87 -19.25 6.94
C GLN A 165 -13.70 -19.65 7.86
N LEU A 166 -12.49 -19.76 7.33
CA LEU A 166 -11.33 -20.27 8.07
C LEU A 166 -10.57 -19.18 8.81
N GLN A 167 -10.58 -17.96 8.26
CA GLN A 167 -9.87 -16.78 8.77
C GLN A 167 -10.77 -15.54 8.70
N PRO A 168 -11.79 -15.42 9.57
CA PRO A 168 -12.83 -14.38 9.46
C PRO A 168 -12.34 -12.95 9.65
N ALA A 169 -11.12 -12.76 10.17
CA ALA A 169 -10.48 -11.47 10.34
C ALA A 169 -9.44 -11.16 9.26
N ALA A 170 -9.28 -12.04 8.26
CA ALA A 170 -8.36 -11.79 7.16
C ALA A 170 -8.93 -10.77 6.18
N ILE A 171 -8.06 -9.87 5.72
CA ILE A 171 -8.31 -8.98 4.60
C ILE A 171 -7.97 -9.73 3.32
N ILE A 172 -8.85 -9.66 2.32
CA ILE A 172 -8.63 -10.29 1.02
C ILE A 172 -8.29 -9.20 0.00
N PHE A 173 -7.13 -9.33 -0.62
CA PHE A 173 -6.73 -8.55 -1.78
C PHE A 173 -6.97 -9.34 -3.06
N SER A 174 -7.58 -8.69 -4.05
CA SER A 174 -7.49 -9.01 -5.46
C SER A 174 -7.57 -7.70 -6.26
N ASP A 175 -7.48 -7.78 -7.59
CA ASP A 175 -7.50 -6.57 -8.44
C ASP A 175 -8.72 -5.68 -8.18
N ALA A 176 -9.87 -6.27 -7.85
CA ALA A 176 -11.12 -5.55 -7.62
C ALA A 176 -11.74 -5.74 -6.22
N GLY A 177 -11.01 -6.28 -5.27
CA GLY A 177 -11.52 -6.55 -3.92
C GLY A 177 -11.63 -8.05 -3.61
N PRO A 178 -12.38 -8.46 -2.57
CA PRO A 178 -13.50 -7.75 -1.94
C PRO A 178 -13.11 -6.70 -0.89
N ASP A 179 -11.95 -6.83 -0.21
CA ASP A 179 -11.63 -5.98 0.93
C ASP A 179 -10.64 -4.86 0.58
N THR A 180 -9.72 -5.13 -0.33
CA THR A 180 -8.79 -4.13 -0.88
C THR A 180 -8.60 -4.37 -2.37
N ARG A 181 -8.36 -3.29 -3.14
CA ARG A 181 -8.15 -3.35 -4.59
C ARG A 181 -6.74 -2.91 -4.97
N TRP A 182 -6.27 -3.39 -6.10
CA TRP A 182 -5.05 -2.88 -6.70
C TRP A 182 -5.23 -1.46 -7.24
N VAL A 183 -4.24 -0.60 -7.04
CA VAL A 183 -4.26 0.79 -7.49
C VAL A 183 -4.03 0.95 -9.00
N GLY A 184 -3.70 -0.15 -9.70
CA GLY A 184 -3.48 -0.16 -11.15
C GLY A 184 -2.06 0.15 -11.60
N ASN A 185 -1.10 0.21 -10.69
CA ASN A 185 0.32 0.36 -11.00
C ASN A 185 1.19 -0.23 -9.90
N GLU A 186 2.42 -0.66 -10.25
CA GLU A 186 3.44 -1.21 -9.35
C GLU A 186 4.50 -0.17 -8.95
N LEU A 187 4.15 1.11 -9.01
CA LEU A 187 5.04 2.21 -8.65
C LEU A 187 4.85 2.69 -7.20
N GLY A 188 3.85 2.16 -6.52
CA GLY A 188 3.46 2.60 -5.19
C GLY A 188 2.76 3.96 -5.18
N LEU A 189 2.07 4.32 -6.27
CA LEU A 189 1.49 5.64 -6.47
C LEU A 189 -0.04 5.59 -6.46
N GLY A 190 -0.66 6.17 -5.44
CA GLY A 190 -2.09 6.45 -5.42
C GLY A 190 -2.44 7.71 -6.22
N ALA A 191 -3.65 7.78 -6.75
CA ALA A 191 -4.15 8.99 -7.42
C ALA A 191 -4.25 10.17 -6.45
N SER A 192 -4.18 11.40 -6.98
CA SER A 192 -4.39 12.62 -6.19
C SER A 192 -5.80 12.70 -5.60
N THR A 193 -6.80 12.11 -6.27
CA THR A 193 -8.13 11.82 -5.74
C THR A 193 -8.23 10.32 -5.53
N CYS A 194 -8.40 9.85 -4.30
CA CYS A 194 -8.46 8.44 -3.99
C CYS A 194 -9.60 8.14 -3.01
N TRP A 195 -10.67 7.56 -3.54
CA TRP A 195 -11.82 7.10 -2.77
C TRP A 195 -11.63 5.66 -2.34
N SER A 196 -11.97 5.35 -1.10
CA SER A 196 -12.08 3.96 -0.63
C SER A 196 -13.42 3.33 -1.01
N ILE A 197 -14.37 4.14 -1.47
CA ILE A 197 -15.64 3.68 -2.02
C ILE A 197 -15.42 3.22 -3.46
N TYR A 198 -16.08 2.14 -3.86
CA TYR A 198 -15.85 1.47 -5.13
C TYR A 198 -17.11 0.76 -5.65
N ASN A 199 -17.09 0.34 -6.90
CA ASN A 199 -18.06 -0.56 -7.48
C ASN A 199 -17.33 -1.72 -8.16
N SER A 200 -17.16 -2.82 -7.44
CA SER A 200 -16.41 -3.99 -7.91
C SER A 200 -17.10 -4.70 -9.09
N SER A 201 -18.39 -4.49 -9.29
CA SER A 201 -19.12 -5.06 -10.43
C SER A 201 -18.70 -4.48 -11.78
N LEU A 202 -18.02 -3.33 -11.78
CA LEU A 202 -17.47 -2.69 -12.98
C LEU A 202 -16.06 -3.16 -13.33
N THR A 203 -15.42 -3.92 -12.46
CA THR A 203 -14.04 -4.38 -12.61
C THR A 203 -13.95 -5.89 -12.45
N PRO A 204 -13.32 -6.60 -13.38
CA PRO A 204 -13.07 -8.04 -13.23
C PRO A 204 -12.10 -8.29 -12.05
N ILE A 205 -12.29 -9.41 -11.37
CA ILE A 205 -11.56 -9.75 -10.15
C ILE A 205 -10.09 -10.09 -10.45
N ALA A 206 -9.76 -10.62 -11.62
CA ALA A 206 -8.40 -10.95 -12.02
C ALA A 206 -8.24 -11.13 -13.52
N GLY A 207 -7.02 -10.85 -14.00
CA GLY A 207 -6.54 -11.27 -15.31
C GLY A 207 -7.15 -10.56 -16.52
N ILE A 208 -8.01 -9.57 -16.32
CA ILE A 208 -8.57 -8.75 -17.37
C ILE A 208 -8.27 -7.29 -17.05
N TYR A 209 -7.87 -6.58 -18.09
CA TYR A 209 -7.52 -5.19 -18.03
C TYR A 209 -8.60 -4.31 -17.39
N ASN A 210 -8.29 -3.73 -16.26
CA ASN A 210 -9.12 -2.73 -15.61
C ASN A 210 -8.79 -1.33 -16.16
N ASP A 211 -9.74 -0.41 -16.09
CA ASP A 211 -9.42 1.00 -16.26
C ASP A 211 -8.49 1.43 -15.10
N PRO A 212 -7.17 1.66 -15.34
CA PRO A 212 -6.24 1.98 -14.27
C PRO A 212 -6.61 3.26 -13.53
N ARG A 213 -7.27 4.18 -14.23
CA ARG A 213 -7.73 5.42 -13.63
C ARG A 213 -8.87 5.16 -12.64
N TYR A 214 -9.84 4.32 -13.00
CA TYR A 214 -10.93 3.93 -12.11
C TYR A 214 -10.41 3.20 -10.87
N ALA A 215 -9.47 2.27 -11.07
CA ALA A 215 -8.83 1.56 -9.97
C ALA A 215 -8.06 2.50 -9.03
N ALA A 216 -7.33 3.50 -9.57
CA ALA A 216 -6.56 4.46 -8.80
C ALA A 216 -7.43 5.47 -8.04
N GLU A 217 -8.45 6.03 -8.71
CA GLU A 217 -9.29 7.10 -8.13
C GLU A 217 -10.41 6.57 -7.23
N GLY A 218 -10.89 5.33 -7.45
CA GLY A 218 -12.09 4.81 -6.81
C GLY A 218 -13.36 5.50 -7.33
N ASP A 219 -14.50 5.25 -6.66
CA ASP A 219 -15.79 5.73 -7.13
C ASP A 219 -16.63 6.33 -6.00
N PRO A 220 -16.83 7.65 -5.95
CA PRO A 220 -17.67 8.27 -4.93
C PRO A 220 -19.15 7.85 -5.02
N ALA A 221 -19.61 7.28 -6.14
CA ALA A 221 -20.96 6.74 -6.32
C ALA A 221 -21.04 5.23 -6.06
N GLY A 222 -19.92 4.57 -5.75
CA GLY A 222 -19.86 3.15 -5.45
C GLY A 222 -20.63 2.77 -4.18
N HIS A 223 -20.81 1.47 -3.99
CA HIS A 223 -21.62 0.90 -2.90
C HIS A 223 -20.79 0.06 -1.93
N GLU A 224 -19.52 -0.21 -2.25
CA GLU A 224 -18.62 -1.08 -1.51
C GLU A 224 -17.48 -0.27 -0.90
N TRP A 225 -16.95 -0.78 0.21
CA TRP A 225 -15.78 -0.19 0.85
C TRP A 225 -14.56 -1.02 0.50
N VAL A 226 -13.80 -0.59 -0.52
CA VAL A 226 -12.65 -1.30 -1.09
C VAL A 226 -11.47 -0.34 -1.22
N PRO A 227 -10.74 -0.06 -0.12
CA PRO A 227 -9.57 0.82 -0.12
C PRO A 227 -8.51 0.38 -1.14
N ALA A 228 -7.79 1.34 -1.69
CA ALA A 228 -6.69 1.09 -2.61
C ALA A 228 -5.45 0.57 -1.90
N LEU A 229 -4.76 -0.39 -2.53
CA LEU A 229 -3.45 -0.87 -2.15
C LEU A 229 -2.44 -0.46 -3.22
N CYS A 230 -1.36 0.19 -2.78
CA CYS A 230 -0.24 0.67 -3.57
C CYS A 230 0.96 -0.22 -3.29
N ASP A 231 1.23 -1.16 -4.17
CA ASP A 231 2.38 -2.05 -4.09
C ASP A 231 3.57 -1.51 -4.89
N VAL A 232 4.76 -1.79 -4.40
CA VAL A 232 6.00 -1.39 -5.05
C VAL A 232 7.18 -2.19 -4.48
N SER A 233 8.13 -2.54 -5.33
CA SER A 233 9.37 -3.16 -4.85
C SER A 233 10.42 -2.09 -4.51
N ILE A 234 11.20 -2.36 -3.45
CA ILE A 234 12.38 -1.55 -3.11
C ILE A 234 13.46 -1.62 -4.20
N ARG A 235 13.52 -2.72 -4.95
CA ARG A 235 14.40 -2.98 -6.09
C ARG A 235 13.67 -2.84 -7.42
N PRO A 236 14.36 -2.84 -8.58
CA PRO A 236 13.70 -2.88 -9.88
C PRO A 236 12.77 -4.08 -10.06
N GLY A 237 13.24 -5.29 -9.70
CA GLY A 237 12.44 -6.52 -9.73
C GLY A 237 11.72 -6.81 -8.41
N TRP A 238 10.78 -7.78 -8.46
CA TRP A 238 10.09 -8.31 -7.27
C TRP A 238 10.94 -9.30 -6.51
N PHE A 239 11.65 -10.18 -7.22
CA PHE A 239 12.64 -11.09 -6.61
C PHE A 239 14.00 -10.41 -6.54
N TRP A 240 14.81 -10.83 -5.57
CA TRP A 240 16.15 -10.32 -5.41
C TRP A 240 17.07 -10.74 -6.58
N HIS A 241 17.83 -9.80 -7.09
CA HIS A 241 18.87 -10.05 -8.10
C HIS A 241 20.17 -9.37 -7.68
N PRO A 242 21.36 -10.03 -7.85
CA PRO A 242 22.62 -9.50 -7.35
C PRO A 242 23.11 -8.23 -8.06
N SER A 243 22.66 -7.95 -9.28
CA SER A 243 23.03 -6.75 -10.02
C SER A 243 22.12 -5.54 -9.75
N GLU A 244 21.03 -5.72 -9.01
CA GLU A 244 20.08 -4.66 -8.72
C GLU A 244 20.40 -3.96 -7.41
N LEU A 245 20.17 -2.65 -7.42
CA LEU A 245 20.29 -1.81 -6.22
C LEU A 245 18.91 -1.32 -5.78
N PRO A 246 18.71 -1.11 -4.47
CA PRO A 246 17.45 -0.57 -3.98
C PRO A 246 17.28 0.91 -4.36
N LYS A 247 16.03 1.36 -4.34
CA LYS A 247 15.66 2.78 -4.34
C LYS A 247 16.32 3.50 -3.17
N SER A 248 16.48 4.81 -3.26
CA SER A 248 16.99 5.59 -2.12
C SER A 248 15.92 5.77 -1.03
N ALA A 249 16.35 6.08 0.20
CA ALA A 249 15.43 6.42 1.30
C ALA A 249 14.53 7.64 0.97
N ILE A 250 15.05 8.60 0.18
CA ILE A 250 14.27 9.76 -0.30
C ILE A 250 13.20 9.30 -1.29
N ASN A 251 13.50 8.40 -2.22
CA ASN A 251 12.49 7.86 -3.13
C ASN A 251 11.39 7.11 -2.35
N LEU A 252 11.73 6.35 -1.31
CA LEU A 252 10.72 5.71 -0.45
C LEU A 252 9.87 6.73 0.30
N LEU A 253 10.45 7.86 0.72
CA LEU A 253 9.69 8.94 1.34
C LEU A 253 8.73 9.61 0.32
N GLU A 254 9.16 9.83 -0.92
CA GLU A 254 8.29 10.31 -1.99
C GLU A 254 7.12 9.34 -2.29
N ILE A 255 7.41 8.04 -2.34
CA ILE A 255 6.39 6.99 -2.46
C ILE A 255 5.42 7.04 -1.27
N TYR A 256 5.91 7.24 -0.05
CA TYR A 256 5.07 7.39 1.13
C TYR A 256 4.09 8.57 1.02
N TYR A 257 4.55 9.72 0.54
CA TYR A 257 3.66 10.87 0.27
C TYR A 257 2.62 10.57 -0.81
N LYS A 258 3.00 9.80 -1.83
CA LYS A 258 2.15 9.47 -2.99
C LYS A 258 1.27 8.23 -2.79
N SER A 259 1.48 7.44 -1.73
CA SER A 259 0.66 6.29 -1.34
C SER A 259 -0.12 6.58 -0.06
N VAL A 260 0.51 6.43 1.10
CA VAL A 260 -0.12 6.67 2.41
C VAL A 260 -0.67 8.09 2.50
N GLY A 261 0.06 9.07 1.99
CA GLY A 261 -0.39 10.46 1.92
C GLY A 261 -1.52 10.73 0.92
N ARG A 262 -1.97 9.73 0.18
CA ARG A 262 -3.09 9.80 -0.76
C ARG A 262 -4.17 8.75 -0.46
N ASN A 263 -4.32 8.37 0.80
CA ASN A 263 -5.32 7.39 1.25
C ASN A 263 -5.15 6.00 0.62
N CYS A 264 -3.92 5.59 0.27
CA CYS A 264 -3.61 4.29 -0.33
C CYS A 264 -2.68 3.49 0.60
N HIS A 265 -2.99 2.24 0.87
CA HIS A 265 -2.15 1.40 1.72
C HIS A 265 -0.84 1.05 1.02
N LEU A 266 0.29 1.41 1.57
CA LEU A 266 1.60 1.05 1.01
C LEU A 266 1.97 -0.39 1.37
N LEU A 267 2.17 -1.22 0.35
CA LEU A 267 2.77 -2.55 0.43
C LEU A 267 4.15 -2.51 -0.23
N LEU A 268 5.20 -2.43 0.59
CA LEU A 268 6.57 -2.34 0.12
C LEU A 268 7.22 -3.72 0.06
N ASN A 269 7.64 -4.15 -1.12
CA ASN A 269 8.37 -5.40 -1.28
C ASN A 269 9.86 -5.22 -0.95
N VAL A 270 10.38 -6.11 -0.10
CA VAL A 270 11.79 -6.19 0.29
C VAL A 270 12.24 -7.64 0.15
N PRO A 271 12.75 -8.02 -1.04
CA PRO A 271 13.01 -9.42 -1.32
C PRO A 271 14.24 -9.94 -0.55
N PRO A 272 14.12 -11.08 0.14
CA PRO A 272 15.29 -11.78 0.68
C PRO A 272 16.22 -12.26 -0.45
N ASN A 273 17.51 -12.19 -0.23
CA ASN A 273 18.54 -12.68 -1.15
C ASN A 273 18.65 -14.21 -1.16
N SER A 274 19.48 -14.76 -2.03
CA SER A 274 19.65 -16.20 -2.18
C SER A 274 20.21 -16.91 -0.93
N SER A 275 20.83 -16.19 0.02
CA SER A 275 21.20 -16.76 1.32
C SER A 275 20.00 -16.89 2.27
N GLY A 276 18.89 -16.20 2.00
CA GLY A 276 17.71 -16.13 2.87
C GLY A 276 17.76 -14.98 3.88
N LEU A 277 18.60 -13.96 3.66
CA LEU A 277 18.69 -12.75 4.47
C LEU A 277 18.21 -11.54 3.65
N ILE A 278 17.77 -10.49 4.32
CA ILE A 278 17.60 -9.19 3.66
C ILE A 278 18.99 -8.58 3.43
N SER A 279 19.21 -8.05 2.23
CA SER A 279 20.51 -7.48 1.86
C SER A 279 20.86 -6.24 2.69
N PRO A 280 22.12 -6.02 3.06
CA PRO A 280 22.52 -4.87 3.87
C PRO A 280 22.13 -3.52 3.28
N GLU A 281 22.15 -3.41 1.95
CA GLU A 281 21.74 -2.19 1.22
C GLU A 281 20.27 -1.89 1.43
N ASP A 282 19.41 -2.91 1.38
CA ASP A 282 17.97 -2.77 1.60
C ASP A 282 17.67 -2.38 3.06
N ILE A 283 18.42 -2.97 4.01
CA ILE A 283 18.32 -2.61 5.43
C ILE A 283 18.68 -1.15 5.64
N GLN A 284 19.77 -0.68 5.06
CA GLN A 284 20.22 0.70 5.16
C GLN A 284 19.17 1.68 4.61
N VAL A 285 18.57 1.36 3.47
CA VAL A 285 17.52 2.18 2.86
C VAL A 285 16.27 2.21 3.73
N LEU A 286 15.82 1.07 4.27
CA LEU A 286 14.66 1.00 5.17
C LEU A 286 14.88 1.83 6.46
N GLN A 287 16.07 1.74 7.04
CA GLN A 287 16.46 2.51 8.22
C GLN A 287 16.44 4.01 7.91
N GLY A 288 17.08 4.42 6.82
CA GLY A 288 17.09 5.81 6.38
C GLY A 288 15.69 6.36 6.10
N PHE A 289 14.82 5.59 5.44
CA PHE A 289 13.42 5.96 5.24
C PHE A 289 12.67 6.15 6.57
N THR A 290 12.91 5.26 7.52
CA THR A 290 12.27 5.32 8.83
C THR A 290 12.74 6.53 9.62
N GLU A 291 14.04 6.85 9.57
CA GLU A 291 14.62 8.04 10.22
C GLU A 291 14.08 9.33 9.61
N LEU A 292 14.02 9.44 8.28
CA LEU A 292 13.43 10.58 7.58
C LEU A 292 11.97 10.79 8.00
N ARG A 293 11.16 9.74 7.94
CA ARG A 293 9.76 9.80 8.34
C ARG A 293 9.60 10.22 9.80
N ARG A 294 10.39 9.65 10.72
CA ARG A 294 10.36 10.04 12.13
C ARG A 294 10.78 11.49 12.33
N SER A 295 11.83 11.95 11.67
CA SER A 295 12.30 13.33 11.81
C SER A 295 11.27 14.36 11.37
N ILE A 296 10.47 14.06 10.34
CA ILE A 296 9.44 14.95 9.81
C ILE A 296 8.18 14.92 10.70
N PHE A 297 7.67 13.73 11.03
CA PHE A 297 6.34 13.56 11.64
C PHE A 297 6.36 13.39 13.17
N SER A 298 7.52 13.44 13.82
CA SER A 298 7.59 13.30 15.29
C SER A 298 7.10 14.52 16.06
N HIS A 299 7.01 15.68 15.43
CA HIS A 299 6.61 16.91 16.10
C HIS A 299 5.59 17.68 15.26
N ASN A 300 4.31 17.60 15.66
CA ASN A 300 3.25 18.40 15.06
C ASN A 300 3.36 19.86 15.55
N LEU A 301 3.68 20.79 14.64
CA LEU A 301 3.80 22.21 14.95
C LEU A 301 2.47 22.85 15.42
N ALA A 302 1.34 22.20 15.13
CA ALA A 302 0.02 22.63 15.59
C ALA A 302 -0.39 22.06 16.95
N ILE A 303 0.44 21.28 17.65
CA ILE A 303 0.03 20.53 18.87
C ILE A 303 -0.51 21.46 19.98
N ASN A 304 0.02 22.68 20.07
CA ASN A 304 -0.39 23.68 21.05
C ASN A 304 -1.22 24.83 20.43
N ALA A 305 -1.73 24.64 19.20
CA ALA A 305 -2.49 25.68 18.52
C ALA A 305 -3.80 26.00 19.25
N LEU A 306 -4.21 27.26 19.19
CA LEU A 306 -5.58 27.63 19.52
C LEU A 306 -6.44 27.42 18.29
N LEU A 307 -7.57 26.73 18.49
CA LEU A 307 -8.48 26.40 17.40
C LEU A 307 -9.83 27.05 17.60
N GLU A 308 -10.36 27.59 16.51
CA GLU A 308 -11.73 28.08 16.41
C GLU A 308 -12.36 27.53 15.14
N ALA A 309 -13.61 27.07 15.22
CA ALA A 309 -14.36 26.60 14.07
C ALA A 309 -15.43 27.60 13.64
N SER A 310 -15.80 27.56 12.35
CA SER A 310 -16.96 28.35 11.86
C SER A 310 -18.27 27.92 12.55
N SER A 311 -18.35 26.65 12.96
CA SER A 311 -19.40 26.10 13.81
C SER A 311 -18.95 24.79 14.44
N THR A 312 -19.57 24.41 15.56
CA THR A 312 -19.34 23.13 16.26
C THR A 312 -20.68 22.52 16.63
N ARG A 313 -20.85 21.24 16.30
CA ARG A 313 -22.11 20.51 16.54
C ARG A 313 -22.48 20.52 18.01
N GLY A 314 -23.73 20.93 18.30
CA GLY A 314 -24.28 20.99 19.65
C GLY A 314 -23.95 22.27 20.43
N GLU A 315 -23.30 23.25 19.84
CA GLU A 315 -22.94 24.54 20.48
C GLU A 315 -23.79 25.75 20.00
N GLY A 316 -24.83 25.51 19.23
CA GLY A 316 -25.84 26.55 18.94
C GLY A 316 -25.41 27.63 17.93
N GLY A 317 -24.60 27.28 16.92
CA GLY A 317 -24.46 28.09 15.69
C GLY A 317 -23.73 29.41 15.81
N GLY A 318 -22.56 29.44 16.47
CA GLY A 318 -21.64 30.57 16.52
C GLY A 318 -20.20 30.16 16.28
N ARG A 319 -19.33 31.14 16.00
CA ARG A 319 -17.88 30.92 16.09
C ARG A 319 -17.56 30.49 17.52
N GLY A 320 -16.94 29.34 17.68
CA GLY A 320 -16.56 28.86 19.00
C GLY A 320 -16.12 27.42 18.98
N GLY A 321 -16.03 26.84 20.12
CA GLY A 321 -15.65 25.46 20.38
C GLY A 321 -14.93 25.41 21.72
N THR A 322 -15.56 24.84 22.75
CA THR A 322 -14.88 24.60 24.01
C THR A 322 -14.04 23.33 23.95
N CYS A 323 -12.99 23.24 24.71
CA CYS A 323 -12.13 22.05 24.77
C CYS A 323 -12.88 20.77 25.21
N ASP A 324 -14.01 20.92 25.88
CA ASP A 324 -14.78 19.84 26.51
C ASP A 324 -15.96 19.34 25.67
N SER A 325 -16.23 19.98 24.51
CA SER A 325 -17.30 19.54 23.61
C SER A 325 -16.95 18.21 22.93
N GLN A 326 -17.94 17.34 22.78
CA GLN A 326 -17.79 16.05 22.10
C GLN A 326 -17.24 16.20 20.66
N PHE A 327 -17.63 17.28 19.96
CA PHE A 327 -17.25 17.55 18.59
C PHE A 327 -16.31 18.76 18.45
N SER A 328 -15.60 19.09 19.52
CA SER A 328 -14.69 20.21 19.62
C SER A 328 -13.67 20.27 18.46
N PRO A 329 -13.33 21.45 17.94
CA PRO A 329 -12.22 21.61 17.00
C PRO A 329 -10.88 21.11 17.57
N TYR A 330 -10.68 21.15 18.89
CA TYR A 330 -9.48 20.62 19.53
C TYR A 330 -9.29 19.11 19.41
N ASN A 331 -10.33 18.37 19.03
CA ASN A 331 -10.21 16.93 18.79
C ASN A 331 -9.28 16.61 17.62
N VAL A 332 -9.08 17.54 16.66
CA VAL A 332 -8.19 17.33 15.53
C VAL A 332 -6.70 17.35 15.91
N LEU A 333 -6.36 17.77 17.12
CA LEU A 333 -4.99 17.74 17.64
C LEU A 333 -4.65 16.43 18.37
N LYS A 334 -5.64 15.58 18.62
CA LYS A 334 -5.47 14.27 19.27
C LYS A 334 -5.27 13.20 18.23
N GLU A 335 -4.22 12.40 18.38
CA GLU A 335 -4.02 11.26 17.48
C GLU A 335 -5.16 10.24 17.60
N GLY A 336 -5.58 9.71 16.45
CA GLY A 336 -6.57 8.65 16.37
C GLY A 336 -7.77 9.01 15.48
N ILE A 337 -8.69 8.07 15.37
CA ILE A 337 -9.88 8.17 14.50
C ILE A 337 -11.20 8.22 15.28
N TYR A 338 -11.15 8.12 16.62
CA TYR A 338 -12.35 8.02 17.46
C TYR A 338 -12.85 9.38 17.96
N THR A 339 -12.01 10.40 17.94
CA THR A 339 -12.35 11.79 18.25
C THR A 339 -12.23 12.64 16.98
N TYR A 340 -13.14 13.60 16.80
CA TYR A 340 -13.14 14.42 15.60
C TYR A 340 -13.89 15.74 15.84
N TRP A 341 -13.59 16.73 15.04
CA TRP A 341 -14.42 17.91 14.87
C TRP A 341 -15.56 17.61 13.93
N ALA A 342 -16.76 18.10 14.30
CA ALA A 342 -17.93 18.11 13.44
C ALA A 342 -18.56 19.50 13.46
N PRO A 343 -18.87 20.11 12.29
CA PRO A 343 -19.63 21.35 12.24
C PRO A 343 -21.11 21.12 12.61
N GLU A 344 -21.83 22.19 12.87
CA GLU A 344 -23.29 22.15 12.96
C GLU A 344 -23.89 21.64 11.66
N GLU A 345 -25.01 20.94 11.73
CA GLU A 345 -25.67 20.35 10.57
C GLU A 345 -26.13 21.41 9.56
N TYR A 346 -26.13 21.04 8.29
CA TYR A 346 -26.63 21.86 7.17
C TYR A 346 -25.91 23.21 6.97
N GLN A 347 -24.66 23.32 7.40
CA GLN A 347 -23.84 24.51 7.15
C GLN A 347 -23.36 24.55 5.70
N SER A 348 -23.20 25.76 5.15
CA SER A 348 -22.65 26.00 3.80
C SER A 348 -21.17 26.36 3.81
N SER A 349 -20.56 26.52 4.97
CA SER A 349 -19.16 26.89 5.14
C SER A 349 -18.57 26.15 6.32
N TRP A 350 -17.43 25.50 6.08
CA TRP A 350 -16.73 24.67 7.05
C TRP A 350 -15.28 25.14 7.12
N ILE A 351 -14.96 25.88 8.18
CA ILE A 351 -13.62 26.49 8.37
C ILE A 351 -13.13 26.17 9.77
N LEU A 352 -11.88 25.69 9.84
CA LEU A 352 -11.07 25.66 11.06
C LEU A 352 -10.05 26.77 10.99
N TYR A 353 -10.06 27.69 11.96
CA TYR A 353 -9.05 28.71 12.19
C TYR A 353 -8.04 28.13 13.17
N ILE A 354 -6.75 28.33 12.86
CA ILE A 354 -5.63 27.72 13.59
C ILE A 354 -4.65 28.84 13.90
N ASP A 355 -4.45 29.14 15.20
CA ASP A 355 -3.39 30.01 15.67
C ASP A 355 -2.28 29.17 16.27
N LEU A 356 -1.15 29.07 15.59
CA LEU A 356 0.02 28.29 16.00
C LEU A 356 0.75 28.88 17.22
N GLN A 357 0.27 30.03 17.73
CA GLN A 357 0.81 30.81 18.86
C GLN A 357 2.18 31.43 18.61
N GLU A 358 2.88 31.03 17.56
CA GLU A 358 4.16 31.57 17.16
C GLU A 358 4.34 31.53 15.63
N LEU A 359 5.24 32.35 15.14
CA LEU A 359 5.56 32.44 13.72
C LEU A 359 6.50 31.31 13.32
N VAL A 360 5.97 30.23 12.77
CA VAL A 360 6.71 29.01 12.38
C VAL A 360 6.82 28.83 10.87
N SER A 361 7.83 28.08 10.45
CA SER A 361 7.98 27.63 9.05
C SER A 361 7.53 26.20 8.90
N PHE A 362 6.78 25.93 7.84
CA PHE A 362 6.24 24.59 7.53
C PHE A 362 6.03 24.42 6.03
N ASN A 363 5.90 23.16 5.59
CA ASN A 363 5.66 22.80 4.19
C ASN A 363 4.86 21.51 4.02
N VAL A 364 4.33 20.94 5.10
CA VAL A 364 3.52 19.71 5.06
C VAL A 364 2.25 19.88 5.89
N LEU A 365 1.11 19.54 5.28
CA LEU A 365 -0.19 19.40 5.93
C LEU A 365 -0.57 17.93 5.99
N GLN A 366 -0.98 17.45 7.15
CA GLN A 366 -1.62 16.14 7.34
C GLN A 366 -3.06 16.32 7.77
N LEU A 367 -3.97 15.58 7.15
CA LEU A 367 -5.37 15.50 7.52
C LEU A 367 -5.83 14.04 7.59
N GLN A 368 -6.82 13.77 8.48
CA GLN A 368 -7.50 12.49 8.55
C GLN A 368 -9.02 12.71 8.75
N GLU A 369 -9.82 11.84 8.15
CA GLU A 369 -11.23 11.66 8.48
C GLU A 369 -11.38 10.47 9.45
N PRO A 370 -12.40 10.49 10.34
CA PRO A 370 -12.75 9.31 11.16
C PRO A 370 -13.36 8.26 10.24
N ILE A 371 -12.51 7.42 9.65
CA ILE A 371 -12.83 6.58 8.50
C ILE A 371 -13.96 5.58 8.75
N GLN A 372 -14.17 5.17 10.01
CA GLN A 372 -15.32 4.36 10.44
C GLN A 372 -16.67 5.06 10.21
N MET A 373 -16.66 6.39 10.02
CA MET A 373 -17.82 7.21 9.68
C MET A 373 -17.95 7.49 8.17
N GLY A 374 -17.08 6.86 7.37
CA GLY A 374 -16.99 7.01 5.92
C GLY A 374 -16.11 8.17 5.47
N GLN A 375 -15.73 8.13 4.22
CA GLN A 375 -14.96 9.17 3.54
C GLN A 375 -15.91 10.20 2.94
N ARG A 376 -15.75 11.49 3.25
CA ARG A 376 -16.74 12.53 2.98
C ARG A 376 -16.19 13.70 2.16
N VAL A 377 -15.02 14.22 2.54
CA VAL A 377 -14.45 15.42 1.94
C VAL A 377 -14.01 15.15 0.50
N SER A 378 -14.39 16.06 -0.42
CA SER A 378 -14.05 15.99 -1.83
C SER A 378 -13.28 17.21 -2.37
N GLU A 379 -13.25 18.32 -1.60
CA GLU A 379 -12.45 19.48 -1.93
C GLU A 379 -12.12 20.26 -0.65
N PHE A 380 -10.84 20.61 -0.48
CA PHE A 380 -10.40 21.46 0.62
C PHE A 380 -9.16 22.27 0.23
N HIS A 381 -8.85 23.31 1.00
CA HIS A 381 -7.60 24.05 0.87
C HIS A 381 -7.13 24.60 2.21
N LEU A 382 -5.83 24.86 2.28
CA LEU A 382 -5.20 25.57 3.39
C LEU A 382 -4.83 26.98 2.97
N GLU A 383 -5.15 27.96 3.80
CA GLU A 383 -4.73 29.35 3.67
C GLU A 383 -3.82 29.72 4.84
N ALA A 384 -2.86 30.59 4.60
CA ALA A 384 -2.01 31.19 5.62
C ALA A 384 -2.13 32.73 5.57
N LEU A 385 -2.13 33.37 6.74
CA LEU A 385 -2.07 34.81 6.85
C LEU A 385 -0.61 35.27 6.62
N HIS A 386 -0.41 36.09 5.61
CA HIS A 386 0.87 36.67 5.29
C HIS A 386 1.13 37.96 6.07
N GLN A 387 2.38 38.44 6.03
CA GLN A 387 2.80 39.67 6.75
C GLN A 387 2.08 40.93 6.25
N ASP A 388 1.47 40.89 5.10
CA ASP A 388 0.67 41.97 4.51
C ASP A 388 -0.82 41.93 4.94
N ASP A 389 -1.13 41.14 5.98
CA ASP A 389 -2.48 40.88 6.50
C ASP A 389 -3.44 40.30 5.44
N VAL A 390 -2.90 39.66 4.41
CA VAL A 390 -3.68 39.01 3.35
C VAL A 390 -3.63 37.50 3.51
N TRP A 391 -4.82 36.87 3.47
CA TRP A 391 -4.93 35.41 3.40
C TRP A 391 -4.55 34.93 2.01
N LYS A 392 -3.60 34.01 1.92
CA LYS A 392 -3.16 33.41 0.65
C LYS A 392 -3.30 31.89 0.73
N ARG A 393 -3.81 31.30 -0.34
CA ARG A 393 -3.89 29.86 -0.46
C ARG A 393 -2.49 29.26 -0.54
N VAL A 394 -2.21 28.31 0.33
CA VAL A 394 -0.93 27.61 0.44
C VAL A 394 -0.95 26.30 -0.37
N THR A 395 -2.03 25.55 -0.23
CA THR A 395 -2.23 24.28 -0.91
C THR A 395 -3.71 23.94 -1.00
N ASN A 396 -4.05 23.00 -1.87
CA ASN A 396 -5.41 22.47 -1.99
C ASN A 396 -5.35 20.95 -2.22
N GLY A 397 -6.45 20.28 -1.92
CA GLY A 397 -6.60 18.84 -2.13
C GLY A 397 -8.04 18.46 -2.42
N THR A 398 -8.22 17.22 -2.85
CA THR A 398 -9.52 16.64 -3.13
C THR A 398 -10.00 15.78 -1.96
N THR A 399 -9.70 14.47 -1.97
CA THR A 399 -10.07 13.54 -0.90
C THR A 399 -9.11 13.60 0.27
N ILE A 400 -9.63 13.31 1.47
CA ILE A 400 -8.82 13.12 2.68
C ILE A 400 -8.71 11.62 2.98
N GLY A 401 -9.78 11.00 3.44
CA GLY A 401 -9.82 9.58 3.82
C GLY A 401 -9.04 9.28 5.11
N TYR A 402 -8.47 8.07 5.18
CA TYR A 402 -7.70 7.65 6.36
C TYR A 402 -6.50 8.55 6.62
N GLN A 403 -5.79 8.97 5.56
CA GLN A 403 -4.67 9.90 5.69
C GLN A 403 -4.44 10.67 4.39
N ARG A 404 -4.33 11.98 4.51
CA ARG A 404 -3.90 12.88 3.45
C ARG A 404 -2.68 13.66 3.88
N LEU A 405 -1.61 13.57 3.09
CA LEU A 405 -0.41 14.41 3.22
C LEU A 405 -0.33 15.32 2.00
N LEU A 406 -0.14 16.60 2.23
CA LEU A 406 0.13 17.58 1.18
C LEU A 406 1.44 18.29 1.48
N MET A 407 2.36 18.22 0.54
CA MET A 407 3.57 19.00 0.55
C MET A 407 3.43 20.22 -0.35
N PHE A 408 4.01 21.35 0.03
CA PHE A 408 3.94 22.63 -0.67
C PHE A 408 5.21 23.46 -0.44
N PRO A 409 5.45 24.55 -1.21
CA PRO A 409 6.56 25.45 -0.96
C PRO A 409 6.56 25.96 0.48
N LYS A 410 7.75 26.04 1.10
CA LYS A 410 7.88 26.47 2.49
C LYS A 410 7.20 27.82 2.73
N VAL A 411 6.30 27.84 3.70
CA VAL A 411 5.55 29.00 4.18
C VAL A 411 6.00 29.34 5.60
N LYS A 412 5.92 30.61 5.96
CA LYS A 412 6.11 31.08 7.34
C LYS A 412 4.89 31.87 7.76
N SER A 413 4.15 31.38 8.76
CA SER A 413 2.93 32.01 9.27
C SER A 413 2.65 31.56 10.70
N GLN A 414 1.84 32.36 11.42
CA GLN A 414 1.26 32.01 12.71
C GLN A 414 -0.21 31.57 12.55
N HIS A 415 -0.95 32.19 11.63
CA HIS A 415 -2.40 31.97 11.49
C HIS A 415 -2.71 31.24 10.20
N LEU A 416 -3.51 30.17 10.31
CA LEU A 416 -3.93 29.32 9.20
C LEU A 416 -5.46 29.18 9.18
N LYS A 417 -6.00 28.85 7.99
CA LYS A 417 -7.38 28.39 7.82
C LYS A 417 -7.40 27.12 7.01
N LEU A 418 -8.00 26.07 7.57
CA LEU A 418 -8.43 24.93 6.77
C LEU A 418 -9.87 25.18 6.33
N VAL A 419 -10.07 25.24 5.03
CA VAL A 419 -11.39 25.45 4.41
C VAL A 419 -11.80 24.18 3.68
N ILE A 420 -12.93 23.61 4.06
CA ILE A 420 -13.55 22.50 3.33
C ILE A 420 -14.49 23.10 2.28
N GLY A 421 -14.18 22.89 1.00
CA GLY A 421 -14.95 23.45 -0.12
C GLY A 421 -16.15 22.60 -0.53
N LYS A 422 -15.94 21.25 -0.56
CA LYS A 422 -16.98 20.29 -0.90
C LYS A 422 -16.89 19.03 -0.06
N SER A 423 -18.04 18.51 0.30
CA SER A 423 -18.15 17.24 1.03
C SER A 423 -19.45 16.53 0.66
N ARG A 424 -19.46 15.21 0.67
CA ARG A 424 -20.63 14.36 0.36
C ARG A 424 -21.68 14.35 1.49
N ALA A 425 -21.22 14.63 2.71
CA ALA A 425 -22.03 14.82 3.91
C ALA A 425 -21.32 15.88 4.78
N ASP A 426 -21.86 16.27 5.94
CA ASP A 426 -21.15 17.16 6.86
C ASP A 426 -19.74 16.63 7.13
N PRO A 427 -18.68 17.43 6.88
CA PRO A 427 -17.32 16.96 7.02
C PRO A 427 -16.98 16.62 8.46
N LEU A 428 -16.15 15.60 8.65
CA LEU A 428 -15.60 15.22 9.94
C LEU A 428 -14.09 15.18 9.80
N ILE A 429 -13.37 15.87 10.69
CA ILE A 429 -11.90 15.85 10.69
C ILE A 429 -11.43 15.27 12.02
N SER A 430 -10.70 14.16 11.96
CA SER A 430 -10.16 13.47 13.14
C SER A 430 -8.73 13.86 13.48
N TYR A 431 -7.97 14.35 12.49
CA TYR A 431 -6.59 14.78 12.74
C TYR A 431 -6.17 15.92 11.80
N LEU A 432 -5.37 16.83 12.38
CA LEU A 432 -4.67 17.90 11.68
C LEU A 432 -3.22 17.98 12.20
N GLY A 433 -2.27 17.87 11.28
CA GLY A 433 -0.85 18.04 11.55
C GLY A 433 -0.20 19.04 10.61
N ILE A 434 0.67 19.87 11.14
CA ILE A 434 1.51 20.82 10.40
C ILE A 434 2.96 20.44 10.67
N TYR A 435 3.74 20.24 9.61
CA TYR A 435 5.11 19.74 9.74
C TYR A 435 6.09 20.49 8.83
N MET A 436 7.36 20.29 9.11
CA MET A 436 8.47 20.76 8.28
C MET A 436 9.25 19.56 7.74
N ASP A 437 9.21 19.36 6.43
CA ASP A 437 10.10 18.45 5.71
C ASP A 437 11.25 19.26 5.11
N PRO A 438 12.49 19.11 5.63
CA PRO A 438 13.64 19.83 5.12
C PRO A 438 14.30 19.14 3.92
N VAL A 439 13.89 17.93 3.55
CA VAL A 439 14.65 17.03 2.68
C VAL A 439 14.02 16.90 1.30
N THR A 440 12.70 16.74 1.23
CA THR A 440 12.03 16.45 -0.02
C THR A 440 11.86 17.70 -0.88
N ILE A 441 12.17 17.60 -2.16
CA ILE A 441 12.02 18.71 -3.11
C ILE A 441 10.56 18.74 -3.57
N TRP A 442 9.86 19.83 -3.30
CA TRP A 442 8.44 20.00 -3.62
C TRP A 442 8.10 19.70 -5.09
N SER A 443 8.94 20.11 -6.04
CA SER A 443 8.73 19.92 -7.48
C SER A 443 8.63 18.45 -7.90
N SER A 444 9.30 17.53 -7.19
CA SER A 444 9.27 16.10 -7.52
C SER A 444 7.97 15.40 -7.13
N ILE A 445 7.21 15.96 -6.18
CA ILE A 445 5.98 15.35 -5.67
C ILE A 445 4.74 15.74 -6.49
N TYR A 446 4.75 16.92 -7.11
CA TYR A 446 3.57 17.48 -7.79
C TYR A 446 3.48 17.20 -9.28
N ASP A 447 4.42 16.46 -9.85
CA ASP A 447 4.33 16.09 -11.26
C ASP A 447 3.40 14.89 -11.47
N ASP A 448 2.08 15.18 -11.47
CA ASP A 448 1.04 14.18 -11.79
C ASP A 448 1.08 13.76 -13.27
N THR A 449 1.89 14.42 -14.12
CA THR A 449 2.10 14.02 -15.53
C THR A 449 2.80 12.67 -15.62
N VAL A 450 3.55 12.26 -14.58
CA VAL A 450 4.15 10.94 -14.46
C VAL A 450 3.08 9.84 -14.45
N LEU A 451 1.94 10.03 -13.75
CA LEU A 451 0.86 9.04 -13.73
C LEU A 451 0.24 8.86 -15.13
N THR A 452 -0.05 9.95 -15.85
CA THR A 452 -0.65 9.88 -17.19
C THR A 452 0.29 9.31 -18.24
N SER A 453 1.60 9.54 -18.13
CA SER A 453 2.59 8.98 -19.06
C SER A 453 2.87 7.50 -18.79
N HIS A 454 2.82 7.05 -17.52
CA HIS A 454 3.02 5.65 -17.18
C HIS A 454 1.78 4.77 -17.45
N PHE A 455 0.57 5.31 -17.39
CA PHE A 455 -0.62 4.60 -17.87
C PHE A 455 -0.53 4.25 -19.35
N ASN A 456 0.20 5.05 -20.15
CA ASN A 456 0.46 4.77 -21.57
C ASN A 456 1.71 3.88 -21.78
N ALA A 457 2.67 3.86 -20.86
CA ALA A 457 3.94 3.13 -20.99
C ALA A 457 3.89 1.70 -20.41
N THR A 458 3.02 1.41 -19.45
CA THR A 458 2.92 0.06 -18.86
C THR A 458 2.42 -0.97 -19.88
N GLN A 459 1.63 -0.54 -20.88
CA GLN A 459 1.30 -1.38 -22.04
C GLN A 459 2.51 -1.73 -22.92
N VAL A 460 3.54 -0.88 -22.94
CA VAL A 460 4.72 -1.05 -23.81
C VAL A 460 5.82 -1.83 -23.10
N ILE A 461 5.99 -1.69 -21.78
CA ILE A 461 7.04 -2.36 -21.02
C ILE A 461 6.73 -3.85 -20.83
N HIS A 462 5.48 -4.26 -20.67
CA HIS A 462 5.09 -5.68 -20.63
C HIS A 462 5.38 -6.40 -21.97
N ILE A 463 5.38 -5.68 -23.09
CA ILE A 463 5.67 -6.24 -24.43
C ILE A 463 7.18 -6.32 -24.69
N ILE A 464 7.99 -5.40 -24.15
CA ILE A 464 9.43 -5.31 -24.47
C ILE A 464 10.30 -6.25 -23.61
N THR A 465 9.88 -6.61 -22.39
CA THR A 465 10.65 -7.50 -21.52
C THR A 465 10.53 -8.99 -21.87
N GLN A 466 9.57 -9.38 -22.70
CA GLN A 466 9.41 -10.77 -23.15
C GLN A 466 10.28 -11.16 -24.37
N ASP A 467 10.75 -10.20 -25.16
CA ASP A 467 11.43 -10.49 -26.46
C ASP A 467 12.96 -10.62 -26.38
N ASN A 468 13.58 -10.48 -25.18
CA ASN A 468 15.06 -10.48 -25.05
C ASN A 468 15.69 -11.83 -24.66
N SER A 469 15.00 -12.96 -24.84
CA SER A 469 15.62 -14.28 -24.61
C SER A 469 16.19 -14.97 -25.86
N HIS A 470 16.10 -14.37 -27.03
CA HIS A 470 16.78 -14.89 -28.25
C HIS A 470 17.43 -13.76 -29.06
N THR A 471 18.75 -13.90 -29.23
CA THR A 471 19.68 -13.20 -30.13
C THR A 471 20.19 -11.82 -29.68
N ALA A 472 21.42 -11.86 -29.22
CA ALA A 472 22.35 -10.74 -29.28
C ALA A 472 22.62 -10.36 -30.75
N THR A 473 22.45 -9.08 -31.06
CA THR A 473 23.13 -8.17 -31.98
C THR A 473 22.14 -7.21 -32.63
N SER A 474 22.19 -5.96 -32.26
CA SER A 474 22.42 -4.78 -33.07
C SER A 474 21.76 -3.50 -32.53
N THR A 475 22.64 -2.52 -32.31
CA THR A 475 22.49 -1.06 -32.49
C THR A 475 21.22 -0.37 -32.01
N ALA A 476 21.38 0.30 -30.86
CA ALA A 476 20.50 1.37 -30.42
C ALA A 476 20.63 2.58 -31.37
N THR A 477 19.53 3.01 -31.97
CA THR A 477 19.36 4.34 -32.53
C THR A 477 18.37 5.11 -31.65
N ILE A 478 18.88 6.11 -30.98
CA ILE A 478 18.08 7.09 -30.22
C ILE A 478 17.36 7.94 -31.26
N LEU A 479 16.06 8.02 -31.22
CA LEU A 479 15.27 9.06 -31.84
C LEU A 479 14.61 9.87 -30.73
N GLU A 480 15.09 11.11 -30.60
CA GLU A 480 14.43 12.20 -29.91
C GLU A 480 13.11 12.53 -30.60
N LEU A 481 12.03 12.58 -29.83
CA LEU A 481 10.92 13.52 -29.99
C LEU A 481 10.29 13.76 -28.63
#